data_7dd86a5254c4c0e05805a31742240a33
#
_entry.id   7dd86a5254c4c0e05805a31742240a33
#
_cell.length_a   1.000
_cell.length_b   1.000
_cell.length_c   1.000
_cell.angle_alpha   90.00
_cell.angle_beta   90.00
_cell.angle_gamma   90.00
#
_symmetry.space_group_name_H-M   'P 1'
#
loop_
_entity.id
_entity.type
_entity.pdbx_description
1 polymer ?
#
loop_
_entity_poly.entity_id
_entity_poly.type
_entity_poly.pdbx_seq_one_letter_code
_entity_poly.pdbx_strand_id
1 'polypeptide(L)'
;MKLTTALSALALFVAAPAAFAANVPEGTKLAENQTYTFWLLDAIKSLDPQINTDVEGSDIVRNLFEGLYNEDGNGDLVPGVALDHDLSDDGLTYTFHLRPDAEWSDGKPVVAGDFVYAWHRLADPATASEYAWYLQLMQVKNATAIVEGDMPVEDLGIKAIDDHTLEVTIETPLPYFPQMLTHGSTFPVREDVIAEYGSNWTKPENLVGNGAYTLSKHILGERVEMDKSDTYWDADNTVITHLTALTINDVNQGLTRYLAGELDRVDIPAGQYPRLKEQYPDQATSLPFSCTYTYLINLSEKGPEALKDVRVRKALSYAMNRDVVVDNILQGGQKPAYNWTHWATAGFEMPDIDYAHWSQKERMDKAKELLAEAGYGPDNPLELTLNYNSSEDHKKIAIAAQQFYRPLGVNLTLNNMEWKVHTDRMQNQDFDLGRYAWCGDYNEASTYLDFFTSYSGHNQGHFYNDEYDAVMKESKTAEDPQPLYTKAESILNEEMPLIPIYQYAKVSMIAKDIKGLPTQNVMQTWYGKDIYRVAQ
;
A
#
# COMPACT_ATOMS: atom_id res chain seq x y z
N MET A 1 -11.40 -72.47 43.84
CA MET A 1 -10.44 -71.55 43.20
C MET A 1 -11.22 -70.71 42.21
N LYS A 2 -11.58 -69.46 42.58
CA LYS A 2 -12.28 -68.50 41.70
C LYS A 2 -11.27 -67.42 41.31
N LEU A 3 -10.91 -67.38 40.03
CA LEU A 3 -10.14 -66.25 39.46
C LEU A 3 -11.08 -65.07 39.24
N THR A 4 -10.78 -63.98 39.88
CA THR A 4 -11.38 -62.68 39.61
C THR A 4 -10.47 -61.88 38.64
N THR A 5 -10.95 -61.65 37.45
CA THR A 5 -10.31 -60.82 36.43
C THR A 5 -10.70 -59.34 36.69
N ALA A 6 -9.71 -58.50 37.03
CA ALA A 6 -9.89 -57.07 37.15
C ALA A 6 -9.70 -56.46 35.75
N LEU A 7 -10.74 -55.82 35.21
CA LEU A 7 -10.65 -54.94 34.05
C LEU A 7 -10.17 -53.54 34.51
N SER A 8 -8.96 -53.17 34.10
CA SER A 8 -8.48 -51.77 34.22
C SER A 8 -9.01 -50.96 33.05
N ALA A 9 -9.90 -50.04 33.33
CA ALA A 9 -10.34 -49.05 32.35
C ALA A 9 -9.23 -47.99 32.18
N LEU A 10 -8.59 -47.97 31.02
CA LEU A 10 -7.66 -46.91 30.60
C LEU A 10 -8.50 -45.73 30.12
N ALA A 11 -8.58 -44.67 30.92
CA ALA A 11 -9.16 -43.40 30.47
C ALA A 11 -8.16 -42.73 29.51
N LEU A 12 -8.46 -42.71 28.22
CA LEU A 12 -7.80 -41.83 27.27
C LEU A 12 -8.25 -40.38 27.57
N PHE A 13 -7.35 -39.60 28.17
CA PHE A 13 -7.44 -38.14 28.11
C PHE A 13 -7.12 -37.72 26.67
N VAL A 14 -8.14 -37.41 25.89
CA VAL A 14 -7.98 -36.65 24.68
C VAL A 14 -7.71 -35.20 25.16
N ALA A 15 -6.44 -34.79 25.15
CA ALA A 15 -6.10 -33.39 25.29
C ALA A 15 -6.71 -32.67 24.06
N ALA A 16 -7.72 -31.85 24.29
CA ALA A 16 -8.17 -30.90 23.28
C ALA A 16 -6.94 -30.06 22.88
N PRO A 17 -6.70 -29.80 21.58
CA PRO A 17 -5.68 -28.86 21.19
C PRO A 17 -6.02 -27.53 21.84
N ALA A 18 -5.08 -26.98 22.62
CA ALA A 18 -5.20 -25.60 23.09
C ALA A 18 -5.30 -24.72 21.85
N ALA A 19 -6.45 -24.10 21.66
CA ALA A 19 -6.62 -23.06 20.65
C ALA A 19 -5.66 -21.93 21.04
N PHE A 20 -4.60 -21.75 20.26
CA PHE A 20 -3.69 -20.63 20.43
C PHE A 20 -4.38 -19.40 19.88
N ALA A 21 -4.86 -18.53 20.79
CA ALA A 21 -5.34 -17.19 20.43
C ALA A 21 -4.22 -16.42 19.76
N ALA A 22 -4.48 -15.79 18.61
CA ALA A 22 -3.63 -14.93 17.80
C ALA A 22 -2.15 -15.11 18.13
N ASN A 23 -1.22 -15.38 17.43
CA ASN A 23 0.21 -15.59 17.72
C ASN A 23 0.72 -15.13 19.13
N VAL A 24 -0.14 -15.24 20.14
CA VAL A 24 0.14 -14.86 21.52
C VAL A 24 1.05 -15.93 22.15
N PRO A 25 2.29 -15.60 22.52
CA PRO A 25 3.21 -16.56 23.13
C PRO A 25 2.61 -17.19 24.39
N GLU A 26 2.81 -18.51 24.57
CA GLU A 26 2.33 -19.23 25.73
C GLU A 26 2.79 -18.58 27.04
N GLY A 27 1.89 -18.43 27.99
CA GLY A 27 2.15 -17.79 29.28
C GLY A 27 2.08 -16.27 29.28
N THR A 28 1.78 -15.63 28.16
CA THR A 28 1.56 -14.19 28.09
C THR A 28 0.31 -13.80 28.89
N LYS A 29 0.44 -12.83 29.80
CA LYS A 29 -0.72 -12.25 30.48
C LYS A 29 -1.31 -11.15 29.62
N LEU A 30 -2.49 -11.36 29.12
CA LEU A 30 -3.25 -10.35 28.41
C LEU A 30 -3.83 -9.30 29.35
N ALA A 31 -3.94 -8.05 28.88
CA ALA A 31 -4.68 -7.01 29.57
C ALA A 31 -6.18 -7.34 29.60
N GLU A 32 -6.91 -6.86 30.60
CA GLU A 32 -8.35 -7.03 30.69
C GLU A 32 -9.09 -6.31 29.54
N ASN A 33 -8.60 -5.12 29.18
CA ASN A 33 -9.13 -4.33 28.08
C ASN A 33 -8.33 -4.59 26.81
N GLN A 34 -8.94 -5.20 25.81
CA GLN A 34 -8.37 -5.53 24.50
C GLN A 34 -8.91 -4.58 23.44
N THR A 35 -8.52 -3.30 23.51
CA THR A 35 -8.83 -2.27 22.50
C THR A 35 -7.57 -1.76 21.86
N TYR A 36 -7.67 -1.28 20.61
CA TYR A 36 -6.56 -0.67 19.91
C TYR A 36 -7.00 0.60 19.19
N THR A 37 -6.37 1.73 19.55
CA THR A 37 -6.65 3.04 18.98
C THR A 37 -5.45 3.53 18.20
N PHE A 38 -5.62 3.79 16.92
CA PHE A 38 -4.53 4.20 16.03
C PHE A 38 -4.87 5.48 15.26
N TRP A 39 -3.83 6.12 14.79
CA TRP A 39 -3.88 7.38 14.08
C TRP A 39 -3.96 7.18 12.57
N LEU A 40 -4.73 8.05 11.89
CA LEU A 40 -4.73 8.28 10.45
C LEU A 40 -4.41 9.75 10.18
N LEU A 41 -3.59 10.02 9.16
CA LEU A 41 -3.26 11.39 8.76
C LEU A 41 -4.43 12.06 8.06
N ASP A 42 -5.02 11.39 7.08
CA ASP A 42 -6.05 11.93 6.22
C ASP A 42 -7.37 11.17 6.34
N ALA A 43 -8.45 11.78 5.89
CA ALA A 43 -9.75 11.13 5.79
C ALA A 43 -9.70 10.05 4.71
N ILE A 44 -10.28 8.89 5.00
CA ILE A 44 -10.37 7.76 4.08
C ILE A 44 -11.15 8.16 2.83
N LYS A 45 -10.62 7.83 1.65
CA LYS A 45 -11.28 8.09 0.36
C LYS A 45 -12.49 7.18 0.14
N SER A 46 -12.34 5.89 0.44
CA SER A 46 -13.39 4.89 0.28
C SER A 46 -13.18 3.68 1.19
N LEU A 47 -14.28 3.07 1.65
CA LEU A 47 -14.32 1.75 2.31
C LEU A 47 -14.69 0.62 1.33
N ASP A 48 -14.97 0.96 0.07
CA ASP A 48 -15.22 0.01 -0.99
C ASP A 48 -13.90 -0.57 -1.48
N PRO A 49 -13.65 -1.88 -1.37
CA PRO A 49 -12.38 -2.49 -1.75
C PRO A 49 -11.96 -2.20 -3.19
N GLN A 50 -12.90 -2.20 -4.15
CA GLN A 50 -12.61 -1.94 -5.56
C GLN A 50 -12.42 -0.45 -5.90
N ILE A 51 -12.72 0.47 -4.96
CA ILE A 51 -12.63 1.93 -5.16
C ILE A 51 -11.53 2.56 -4.30
N ASN A 52 -11.13 1.89 -3.21
CA ASN A 52 -10.10 2.41 -2.33
C ASN A 52 -8.73 2.51 -3.04
N THR A 53 -8.04 3.63 -2.85
CA THR A 53 -6.72 3.91 -3.47
C THR A 53 -5.73 4.54 -2.49
N ASP A 54 -6.06 4.64 -1.21
CA ASP A 54 -5.17 5.21 -0.19
C ASP A 54 -4.81 4.21 0.91
N VAL A 55 -3.67 4.46 1.55
CA VAL A 55 -3.12 3.59 2.60
C VAL A 55 -4.04 3.58 3.82
N GLU A 56 -4.61 4.73 4.19
CA GLU A 56 -5.53 4.87 5.31
C GLU A 56 -6.79 4.01 5.12
N GLY A 57 -7.37 4.04 3.92
CA GLY A 57 -8.51 3.19 3.57
C GLY A 57 -8.14 1.71 3.55
N SER A 58 -6.96 1.37 3.04
CA SER A 58 -6.47 -0.01 3.00
C SER A 58 -6.28 -0.60 4.40
N ASP A 59 -5.84 0.20 5.39
CA ASP A 59 -5.72 -0.23 6.79
C ASP A 59 -7.10 -0.58 7.40
N ILE A 60 -8.19 0.05 6.94
CA ILE A 60 -9.54 -0.27 7.39
C ILE A 60 -10.13 -1.43 6.60
N VAL A 61 -10.01 -1.40 5.26
CA VAL A 61 -10.58 -2.40 4.36
C VAL A 61 -10.12 -3.81 4.73
N ARG A 62 -8.81 -4.02 4.99
CA ARG A 62 -8.27 -5.35 5.36
C ARG A 62 -8.69 -5.85 6.74
N ASN A 63 -9.32 -5.02 7.56
CA ASN A 63 -9.94 -5.45 8.82
C ASN A 63 -11.43 -5.77 8.65
N LEU A 64 -12.10 -5.14 7.67
CA LEU A 64 -13.53 -5.36 7.35
C LEU A 64 -13.74 -6.50 6.36
N PHE A 65 -12.74 -6.77 5.50
CA PHE A 65 -12.78 -7.79 4.47
C PHE A 65 -11.52 -8.67 4.52
N GLU A 66 -11.64 -9.88 4.01
CA GLU A 66 -10.53 -10.81 3.85
C GLU A 66 -10.53 -11.38 2.43
N GLY A 67 -9.33 -11.38 1.80
CA GLY A 67 -9.09 -11.94 0.47
C GLY A 67 -8.82 -13.45 0.48
N LEU A 68 -8.34 -13.95 -0.66
CA LEU A 68 -7.90 -15.35 -0.77
C LEU A 68 -6.72 -15.63 0.15
N TYR A 69 -5.76 -14.71 0.22
CA TYR A 69 -4.58 -14.79 1.08
C TYR A 69 -4.38 -13.52 1.90
N ASN A 70 -3.64 -13.67 3.00
CA ASN A 70 -3.15 -12.59 3.85
C ASN A 70 -1.62 -12.62 3.91
N GLU A 71 -1.00 -11.65 4.57
CA GLU A 71 0.41 -11.66 4.97
C GLU A 71 0.54 -11.78 6.48
N ASP A 72 1.56 -12.47 6.95
CA ASP A 72 1.90 -12.45 8.37
C ASP A 72 2.80 -11.26 8.75
N GLY A 73 3.19 -11.17 10.02
CA GLY A 73 4.07 -10.09 10.52
C GLY A 73 5.48 -10.08 9.92
N ASN A 74 5.89 -11.13 9.19
CA ASN A 74 7.16 -11.22 8.47
C ASN A 74 7.00 -10.83 6.99
N GLY A 75 5.77 -10.79 6.47
CA GLY A 75 5.46 -10.59 5.06
C GLY A 75 5.36 -11.91 4.28
N ASP A 76 5.27 -13.03 4.99
CA ASP A 76 5.04 -14.34 4.37
C ASP A 76 3.55 -14.50 4.05
N LEU A 77 3.26 -15.10 2.88
CA LEU A 77 1.89 -15.38 2.46
C LEU A 77 1.25 -16.46 3.33
N VAL A 78 0.07 -16.16 3.86
CA VAL A 78 -0.69 -17.10 4.70
C VAL A 78 -2.13 -17.25 4.19
N PRO A 79 -2.80 -18.39 4.45
CA PRO A 79 -4.20 -18.61 4.09
C PRO A 79 -5.12 -17.53 4.64
N GLY A 80 -6.04 -17.06 3.79
CA GLY A 80 -7.22 -16.27 4.15
C GLY A 80 -8.48 -17.10 3.92
N VAL A 81 -9.35 -16.65 2.99
CA VAL A 81 -10.53 -17.42 2.56
C VAL A 81 -10.12 -18.67 1.77
N ALA A 82 -9.01 -18.63 1.00
CA ALA A 82 -8.43 -19.82 0.40
C ALA A 82 -7.53 -20.56 1.40
N LEU A 83 -7.70 -21.89 1.51
CA LEU A 83 -6.84 -22.76 2.29
C LEU A 83 -5.52 -23.03 1.57
N ASP A 84 -5.62 -23.29 0.26
CA ASP A 84 -4.51 -23.56 -0.65
C ASP A 84 -4.94 -23.35 -2.11
N HIS A 85 -4.06 -23.67 -3.05
CA HIS A 85 -4.38 -23.71 -4.47
C HIS A 85 -3.59 -24.79 -5.21
N ASP A 86 -4.15 -25.29 -6.29
CA ASP A 86 -3.46 -26.05 -7.31
C ASP A 86 -3.07 -25.14 -8.48
N LEU A 87 -1.91 -25.39 -9.08
CA LEU A 87 -1.44 -24.72 -10.29
C LEU A 87 -1.32 -25.73 -11.42
N SER A 88 -1.88 -25.42 -12.58
CA SER A 88 -1.76 -26.26 -13.78
C SER A 88 -0.32 -26.41 -14.26
N ASP A 89 -0.01 -27.49 -15.00
CA ASP A 89 1.35 -27.79 -15.48
C ASP A 89 1.95 -26.68 -16.39
N ASP A 90 1.10 -25.91 -17.05
CA ASP A 90 1.51 -24.77 -17.88
C ASP A 90 1.68 -23.46 -17.09
N GLY A 91 1.37 -23.48 -15.78
CA GLY A 91 1.48 -22.32 -14.89
C GLY A 91 0.43 -21.22 -15.13
N LEU A 92 -0.67 -21.52 -15.86
CA LEU A 92 -1.64 -20.50 -16.28
C LEU A 92 -2.97 -20.56 -15.53
N THR A 93 -3.30 -21.68 -14.88
CA THR A 93 -4.58 -21.83 -14.19
C THR A 93 -4.37 -22.15 -12.71
N TYR A 94 -4.87 -21.28 -11.87
CA TYR A 94 -4.92 -21.46 -10.42
C TYR A 94 -6.30 -21.95 -10.03
N THR A 95 -6.37 -23.04 -9.25
CA THR A 95 -7.61 -23.55 -8.64
C THR A 95 -7.52 -23.39 -7.14
N PHE A 96 -8.24 -22.42 -6.59
CA PHE A 96 -8.25 -22.12 -5.16
C PHE A 96 -9.31 -22.95 -4.44
N HIS A 97 -8.93 -23.54 -3.31
CA HIS A 97 -9.84 -24.28 -2.43
C HIS A 97 -10.25 -23.39 -1.27
N LEU A 98 -11.50 -22.93 -1.30
CA LEU A 98 -12.03 -22.01 -0.29
C LEU A 98 -12.43 -22.78 0.97
N ARG A 99 -12.22 -22.17 2.13
CA ARG A 99 -12.66 -22.73 3.41
C ARG A 99 -14.18 -22.77 3.53
N PRO A 100 -14.74 -23.85 4.06
CA PRO A 100 -16.20 -23.96 4.18
C PRO A 100 -16.79 -23.21 5.37
N ASP A 101 -15.94 -22.71 6.28
CA ASP A 101 -16.31 -22.00 7.51
C ASP A 101 -16.16 -20.48 7.41
N ALA A 102 -15.85 -19.93 6.22
CA ALA A 102 -15.87 -18.50 6.00
C ALA A 102 -17.31 -17.98 5.90
N GLU A 103 -17.64 -17.00 6.73
CA GLU A 103 -18.97 -16.37 6.76
C GLU A 103 -18.86 -14.85 6.62
N TRP A 104 -19.87 -14.28 5.99
CA TRP A 104 -20.13 -12.85 6.03
C TRP A 104 -20.66 -12.43 7.41
N SER A 105 -20.56 -11.15 7.74
CA SER A 105 -21.03 -10.62 9.04
C SER A 105 -22.54 -10.77 9.29
N ASP A 106 -23.31 -11.10 8.25
CA ASP A 106 -24.74 -11.43 8.34
C ASP A 106 -24.99 -12.96 8.50
N GLY A 107 -23.93 -13.77 8.62
CA GLY A 107 -23.99 -15.22 8.80
C GLY A 107 -24.22 -16.03 7.52
N LYS A 108 -24.18 -15.41 6.33
CA LYS A 108 -24.19 -16.14 5.06
C LYS A 108 -22.79 -16.66 4.74
N PRO A 109 -22.67 -17.84 4.06
CA PRO A 109 -21.36 -18.34 3.67
C PRO A 109 -20.67 -17.42 2.64
N VAL A 110 -19.35 -17.31 2.71
CA VAL A 110 -18.53 -16.72 1.64
C VAL A 110 -18.33 -17.80 0.58
N VAL A 111 -18.66 -17.49 -0.66
CA VAL A 111 -18.58 -18.44 -1.77
C VAL A 111 -17.74 -17.92 -2.92
N ALA A 112 -17.27 -18.81 -3.79
CA ALA A 112 -16.47 -18.46 -4.97
C ALA A 112 -17.15 -17.43 -5.87
N GLY A 113 -18.48 -17.45 -5.94
CA GLY A 113 -19.28 -16.46 -6.68
C GLY A 113 -19.08 -15.02 -6.21
N ASP A 114 -18.78 -14.80 -4.92
CA ASP A 114 -18.55 -13.45 -4.36
C ASP A 114 -17.25 -12.84 -4.91
N PHE A 115 -16.22 -13.67 -5.10
CA PHE A 115 -14.96 -13.27 -5.74
C PHE A 115 -15.16 -12.99 -7.23
N VAL A 116 -15.90 -13.84 -7.93
CA VAL A 116 -16.23 -13.62 -9.36
C VAL A 116 -16.93 -12.29 -9.54
N TYR A 117 -17.95 -12.00 -8.74
CA TYR A 117 -18.65 -10.73 -8.78
C TYR A 117 -17.72 -9.54 -8.48
N ALA A 118 -16.89 -9.64 -7.44
CA ALA A 118 -15.96 -8.58 -7.07
C ALA A 118 -14.96 -8.25 -8.19
N TRP A 119 -14.41 -9.27 -8.86
CA TRP A 119 -13.44 -9.06 -9.94
C TRP A 119 -14.10 -8.58 -11.24
N HIS A 120 -15.32 -9.05 -11.56
CA HIS A 120 -16.10 -8.48 -12.65
C HIS A 120 -16.37 -6.99 -12.40
N ARG A 121 -16.75 -6.64 -11.16
CA ARG A 121 -16.97 -5.25 -10.76
C ARG A 121 -15.67 -4.42 -10.82
N LEU A 122 -14.52 -4.98 -10.43
CA LEU A 122 -13.22 -4.31 -10.54
C LEU A 122 -12.85 -4.00 -12.00
N ALA A 123 -13.11 -4.96 -12.91
CA ALA A 123 -12.83 -4.83 -14.33
C ALA A 123 -13.80 -3.94 -15.10
N ASP A 124 -15.04 -3.78 -14.60
CA ASP A 124 -16.12 -3.07 -15.30
C ASP A 124 -15.82 -1.57 -15.40
N PRO A 125 -15.71 -0.99 -16.61
CA PRO A 125 -15.56 0.44 -16.79
C PRO A 125 -16.65 1.28 -16.10
N ALA A 126 -17.86 0.73 -15.91
CA ALA A 126 -18.94 1.41 -15.21
C ALA A 126 -18.66 1.62 -13.72
N THR A 127 -17.83 0.79 -13.10
CA THR A 127 -17.36 0.96 -11.71
C THR A 127 -16.37 2.12 -11.59
N ALA A 128 -15.68 2.47 -12.67
CA ALA A 128 -14.66 3.50 -12.72
C ALA A 128 -13.56 3.32 -11.64
N SER A 129 -13.17 2.07 -11.40
CA SER A 129 -12.09 1.76 -10.45
C SER A 129 -10.75 2.26 -10.98
N GLU A 130 -10.04 3.03 -10.17
CA GLU A 130 -8.65 3.40 -10.47
C GLU A 130 -7.69 2.18 -10.40
N TYR A 131 -8.14 1.06 -9.82
CA TYR A 131 -7.40 -0.21 -9.75
C TYR A 131 -7.84 -1.26 -10.81
N ALA A 132 -8.68 -0.90 -11.79
CA ALA A 132 -9.06 -1.85 -12.85
C ALA A 132 -7.83 -2.42 -13.59
N TRP A 133 -6.78 -1.59 -13.82
CA TRP A 133 -5.51 -1.99 -14.41
C TRP A 133 -4.75 -3.07 -13.61
N TYR A 134 -5.06 -3.24 -12.30
CA TYR A 134 -4.41 -4.25 -11.46
C TYR A 134 -4.67 -5.67 -11.97
N LEU A 135 -5.86 -5.93 -12.53
CA LEU A 135 -6.16 -7.20 -13.20
C LEU A 135 -5.32 -7.43 -14.47
N GLN A 136 -4.97 -6.37 -15.19
CA GLN A 136 -4.02 -6.44 -16.31
C GLN A 136 -2.62 -6.74 -15.80
N LEU A 137 -2.20 -6.10 -14.71
CA LEU A 137 -0.93 -6.36 -14.05
C LEU A 137 -0.82 -7.81 -13.56
N MET A 138 -1.90 -8.34 -12.98
CA MET A 138 -2.05 -9.75 -12.60
C MET A 138 -2.12 -10.70 -13.80
N GLN A 139 -2.10 -10.21 -15.04
CA GLN A 139 -2.22 -11.00 -16.27
C GLN A 139 -3.49 -11.84 -16.31
N VAL A 140 -4.57 -11.40 -15.66
CA VAL A 140 -5.85 -12.13 -15.70
C VAL A 140 -6.34 -12.17 -17.15
N LYS A 141 -6.71 -13.35 -17.61
CA LYS A 141 -7.13 -13.55 -19.00
C LYS A 141 -8.26 -12.59 -19.38
N ASN A 142 -8.12 -11.95 -20.53
CA ASN A 142 -9.03 -10.96 -21.11
C ASN A 142 -9.13 -9.63 -20.33
N ALA A 143 -8.40 -9.44 -19.24
CA ALA A 143 -8.52 -8.22 -18.40
C ALA A 143 -8.31 -6.94 -19.20
N THR A 144 -7.32 -6.91 -20.12
CA THR A 144 -7.02 -5.72 -20.93
C THR A 144 -8.23 -5.32 -21.80
N ALA A 145 -8.77 -6.24 -22.57
CA ALA A 145 -9.89 -5.96 -23.48
C ALA A 145 -11.17 -5.56 -22.70
N ILE A 146 -11.37 -6.13 -21.51
CA ILE A 146 -12.52 -5.79 -20.65
C ILE A 146 -12.38 -4.39 -20.06
N VAL A 147 -11.22 -4.06 -19.50
CA VAL A 147 -10.96 -2.73 -18.90
C VAL A 147 -11.03 -1.62 -19.97
N GLU A 148 -10.62 -1.91 -21.21
CA GLU A 148 -10.75 -1.01 -22.36
C GLU A 148 -12.20 -0.92 -22.91
N GLY A 149 -13.09 -1.80 -22.45
CA GLY A 149 -14.51 -1.82 -22.87
C GLY A 149 -14.77 -2.58 -24.17
N ASP A 150 -13.80 -3.34 -24.66
CA ASP A 150 -13.89 -4.11 -25.92
C ASP A 150 -14.47 -5.51 -25.73
N MET A 151 -14.62 -5.96 -24.47
CA MET A 151 -15.12 -7.29 -24.13
C MET A 151 -16.04 -7.23 -22.89
N PRO A 152 -17.09 -8.10 -22.80
CA PRO A 152 -17.95 -8.14 -21.62
C PRO A 152 -17.21 -8.70 -20.39
N VAL A 153 -17.59 -8.26 -19.19
CA VAL A 153 -16.94 -8.63 -17.91
C VAL A 153 -17.04 -10.13 -17.60
N GLU A 154 -18.07 -10.80 -18.12
CA GLU A 154 -18.30 -12.24 -17.94
C GLU A 154 -17.25 -13.11 -18.62
N ASP A 155 -16.46 -12.55 -19.55
CA ASP A 155 -15.37 -13.25 -20.24
C ASP A 155 -14.01 -13.13 -19.49
N LEU A 156 -13.99 -12.45 -18.31
CA LEU A 156 -12.81 -12.38 -17.46
C LEU A 156 -12.36 -13.79 -17.01
N GLY A 157 -11.05 -14.00 -16.98
CA GLY A 157 -10.45 -15.29 -16.60
C GLY A 157 -10.65 -15.71 -15.14
N ILE A 158 -11.87 -15.58 -14.61
CA ILE A 158 -12.25 -16.03 -13.26
C ILE A 158 -13.61 -16.71 -13.32
N LYS A 159 -13.76 -17.83 -12.62
CA LYS A 159 -15.05 -18.53 -12.52
C LYS A 159 -15.20 -19.32 -11.23
N ALA A 160 -16.40 -19.41 -10.69
CA ALA A 160 -16.76 -20.36 -9.66
C ALA A 160 -17.04 -21.72 -10.29
N ILE A 161 -16.31 -22.76 -9.88
CA ILE A 161 -16.56 -24.15 -10.29
C ILE A 161 -17.69 -24.71 -9.43
N ASP A 162 -17.65 -24.40 -8.14
CA ASP A 162 -18.70 -24.62 -7.15
C ASP A 162 -18.55 -23.57 -6.04
N ASP A 163 -19.32 -23.68 -4.95
CA ASP A 163 -19.30 -22.70 -3.86
C ASP A 163 -17.93 -22.53 -3.18
N HIS A 164 -17.09 -23.57 -3.21
CA HIS A 164 -15.78 -23.58 -2.52
C HIS A 164 -14.59 -23.80 -3.46
N THR A 165 -14.79 -23.73 -4.75
CA THR A 165 -13.73 -23.89 -5.76
C THR A 165 -13.76 -22.73 -6.74
N LEU A 166 -12.72 -21.89 -6.67
CA LEU A 166 -12.53 -20.74 -7.55
C LEU A 166 -11.40 -21.02 -8.53
N GLU A 167 -11.65 -20.87 -9.82
CA GLU A 167 -10.61 -20.98 -10.85
C GLU A 167 -10.27 -19.61 -11.43
N VAL A 168 -8.97 -19.32 -11.53
CA VAL A 168 -8.45 -18.11 -12.16
C VAL A 168 -7.46 -18.52 -13.24
N THR A 169 -7.65 -17.99 -14.45
CA THR A 169 -6.75 -18.17 -15.58
C THR A 169 -6.00 -16.87 -15.88
N ILE A 170 -4.69 -16.95 -15.99
CA ILE A 170 -3.80 -15.85 -16.37
C ILE A 170 -3.22 -16.10 -17.78
N GLU A 171 -2.79 -15.04 -18.47
CA GLU A 171 -2.26 -15.12 -19.84
C GLU A 171 -0.78 -15.50 -19.88
N THR A 172 -0.06 -15.23 -18.79
CA THR A 172 1.38 -15.46 -18.66
C THR A 172 1.68 -15.98 -17.26
N PRO A 173 2.55 -17.00 -17.11
CA PRO A 173 2.96 -17.47 -15.78
C PRO A 173 3.56 -16.34 -14.98
N LEU A 174 3.06 -16.15 -13.73
CA LEU A 174 3.45 -15.05 -12.86
C LEU A 174 3.79 -15.60 -11.48
N PRO A 175 5.07 -15.80 -11.14
CA PRO A 175 5.47 -16.49 -9.89
C PRO A 175 4.99 -15.79 -8.62
N TYR A 176 4.76 -14.49 -8.67
CA TYR A 176 4.29 -13.67 -7.56
C TYR A 176 2.77 -13.41 -7.57
N PHE A 177 2.03 -14.08 -8.46
CA PHE A 177 0.57 -13.94 -8.54
C PHE A 177 -0.15 -14.15 -7.19
N PRO A 178 0.20 -15.17 -6.36
CA PRO A 178 -0.44 -15.33 -5.06
C PRO A 178 -0.23 -14.15 -4.11
N GLN A 179 0.94 -13.48 -4.14
CA GLN A 179 1.20 -12.28 -3.34
C GLN A 179 0.29 -11.11 -3.75
N MET A 180 -0.04 -10.99 -5.03
CA MET A 180 -0.93 -9.94 -5.53
C MET A 180 -2.36 -10.08 -4.98
N LEU A 181 -2.76 -11.27 -4.54
CA LEU A 181 -4.10 -11.55 -3.99
C LEU A 181 -4.30 -11.01 -2.56
N THR A 182 -3.26 -10.48 -1.93
CA THR A 182 -3.35 -9.79 -0.62
C THR A 182 -3.82 -8.34 -0.75
N HIS A 183 -3.86 -7.81 -1.97
CA HIS A 183 -4.30 -6.44 -2.23
C HIS A 183 -5.83 -6.32 -2.14
N GLY A 184 -6.32 -5.30 -1.41
CA GLY A 184 -7.73 -5.12 -1.10
C GLY A 184 -8.66 -5.06 -2.31
N SER A 185 -8.20 -4.58 -3.48
CA SER A 185 -9.02 -4.52 -4.70
C SER A 185 -9.52 -5.89 -5.18
N THR A 186 -8.83 -6.98 -4.78
CA THR A 186 -9.18 -8.37 -5.13
C THR A 186 -10.13 -9.03 -4.12
N PHE A 187 -10.47 -8.33 -3.02
CA PHE A 187 -11.31 -8.89 -1.96
C PHE A 187 -12.76 -9.07 -2.41
N PRO A 188 -13.46 -10.08 -1.88
CA PRO A 188 -14.85 -10.35 -2.25
C PRO A 188 -15.78 -9.25 -1.71
N VAL A 189 -16.89 -9.03 -2.39
CA VAL A 189 -18.00 -8.16 -1.94
C VAL A 189 -19.33 -8.79 -2.28
N ARG A 190 -20.36 -8.36 -1.58
CA ARG A 190 -21.72 -8.89 -1.69
C ARG A 190 -22.54 -8.18 -2.78
N GLU A 191 -22.88 -8.91 -3.85
CA GLU A 191 -23.71 -8.40 -4.94
C GLU A 191 -25.07 -7.91 -4.46
N ASP A 192 -25.78 -8.70 -3.65
CA ASP A 192 -27.11 -8.37 -3.15
C ASP A 192 -27.11 -7.09 -2.29
N VAL A 193 -26.07 -6.90 -1.46
CA VAL A 193 -25.90 -5.70 -0.62
C VAL A 193 -25.65 -4.46 -1.49
N ILE A 194 -24.77 -4.58 -2.48
CA ILE A 194 -24.46 -3.47 -3.40
C ILE A 194 -25.69 -3.14 -4.25
N ALA A 195 -26.41 -4.14 -4.73
CA ALA A 195 -27.63 -3.94 -5.51
C ALA A 195 -28.75 -3.26 -4.69
N GLU A 196 -28.89 -3.60 -3.40
CA GLU A 196 -29.89 -3.02 -2.51
C GLU A 196 -29.58 -1.57 -2.12
N TYR A 197 -28.33 -1.27 -1.73
CA TYR A 197 -27.97 0.02 -1.12
C TYR A 197 -27.22 0.97 -2.08
N GLY A 198 -26.80 0.51 -3.25
CA GLY A 198 -26.04 1.31 -4.22
C GLY A 198 -24.80 1.93 -3.57
N SER A 199 -24.54 3.22 -3.80
CA SER A 199 -23.38 3.92 -3.21
C SER A 199 -23.38 4.03 -1.67
N ASN A 200 -24.46 3.64 -1.00
CA ASN A 200 -24.57 3.65 0.46
C ASN A 200 -24.22 2.30 1.11
N TRP A 201 -23.81 1.30 0.33
CA TRP A 201 -23.54 -0.04 0.83
C TRP A 201 -22.37 -0.08 1.84
N THR A 202 -21.44 0.91 1.80
CA THR A 202 -20.30 1.03 2.73
C THR A 202 -20.62 1.80 4.02
N LYS A 203 -21.88 2.21 4.22
CA LYS A 203 -22.29 2.83 5.50
C LYS A 203 -22.36 1.78 6.60
N PRO A 204 -22.10 2.16 7.89
CA PRO A 204 -22.09 1.22 9.00
C PRO A 204 -23.35 0.34 9.09
N GLU A 205 -24.53 0.90 8.80
CA GLU A 205 -25.80 0.19 8.85
C GLU A 205 -26.03 -0.80 7.69
N ASN A 206 -25.21 -0.75 6.64
CA ASN A 206 -25.40 -1.53 5.40
C ASN A 206 -24.21 -2.44 5.09
N LEU A 207 -23.01 -2.11 5.60
CA LEU A 207 -21.80 -2.84 5.25
C LEU A 207 -21.83 -4.25 5.80
N VAL A 208 -21.69 -5.22 4.90
CA VAL A 208 -21.50 -6.63 5.21
C VAL A 208 -20.09 -7.03 4.74
N GLY A 209 -19.21 -7.28 5.69
CA GLY A 209 -17.83 -7.72 5.46
C GLY A 209 -17.62 -9.17 5.86
N ASN A 210 -16.51 -9.75 5.44
CA ASN A 210 -16.07 -11.11 5.80
C ASN A 210 -14.76 -11.12 6.60
N GLY A 211 -14.29 -9.94 7.04
CA GLY A 211 -13.06 -9.79 7.80
C GLY A 211 -13.25 -10.02 9.30
N ALA A 212 -12.16 -9.86 10.05
CA ALA A 212 -12.13 -10.07 11.49
C ALA A 212 -12.94 -9.03 12.29
N TYR A 213 -13.36 -7.93 11.64
CA TYR A 213 -14.11 -6.86 12.28
C TYR A 213 -15.30 -6.41 11.42
N THR A 214 -16.31 -5.86 12.10
CA THR A 214 -17.48 -5.21 11.50
C THR A 214 -17.43 -3.71 11.73
N LEU A 215 -17.89 -2.92 10.76
CA LEU A 215 -17.93 -1.46 10.87
C LEU A 215 -19.08 -1.03 11.80
N SER A 216 -18.75 -0.48 12.96
CA SER A 216 -19.76 0.02 13.92
C SER A 216 -19.99 1.52 13.79
N LYS A 217 -19.01 2.28 13.29
CA LYS A 217 -19.15 3.73 13.12
C LYS A 217 -18.19 4.28 12.07
N HIS A 218 -18.67 5.25 11.30
CA HIS A 218 -17.84 6.03 10.38
C HIS A 218 -18.31 7.49 10.40
N ILE A 219 -17.46 8.38 10.93
CA ILE A 219 -17.65 9.83 10.87
C ILE A 219 -16.51 10.38 9.99
N LEU A 220 -16.89 10.82 8.80
CA LEU A 220 -15.93 11.28 7.79
C LEU A 220 -15.01 12.38 8.35
N GLY A 221 -13.70 12.19 8.20
CA GLY A 221 -12.66 13.11 8.67
C GLY A 221 -12.50 13.17 10.20
N GLU A 222 -13.15 12.28 10.95
CA GLU A 222 -13.04 12.22 12.41
C GLU A 222 -12.58 10.84 12.89
N ARG A 223 -13.38 9.78 12.61
CA ARG A 223 -13.07 8.45 13.12
C ARG A 223 -13.78 7.32 12.38
N VAL A 224 -13.16 6.15 12.47
CA VAL A 224 -13.78 4.85 12.16
C VAL A 224 -13.69 3.97 13.40
N GLU A 225 -14.80 3.32 13.78
CA GLU A 225 -14.85 2.34 14.87
C GLU A 225 -15.28 1.00 14.30
N MET A 226 -14.61 -0.07 14.73
CA MET A 226 -14.85 -1.44 14.27
C MET A 226 -14.89 -2.37 15.48
N ASP A 227 -15.87 -3.25 15.53
CA ASP A 227 -16.02 -4.26 16.56
C ASP A 227 -15.63 -5.63 16.03
N LYS A 228 -15.04 -6.47 16.86
CA LYS A 228 -14.72 -7.85 16.52
C LYS A 228 -15.94 -8.58 15.95
N SER A 229 -15.76 -9.26 14.83
CA SER A 229 -16.80 -10.07 14.20
C SER A 229 -16.92 -11.43 14.89
N ASP A 230 -18.13 -11.79 15.31
CA ASP A 230 -18.42 -13.13 15.88
C ASP A 230 -18.55 -14.21 14.79
N THR A 231 -18.73 -13.83 13.52
CA THR A 231 -18.87 -14.75 12.37
C THR A 231 -17.57 -14.98 11.63
N TYR A 232 -16.49 -14.27 12.02
CA TYR A 232 -15.18 -14.48 11.38
C TYR A 232 -14.64 -15.88 11.72
N TRP A 233 -14.17 -16.62 10.72
CA TRP A 233 -13.72 -18.01 10.87
C TRP A 233 -12.64 -18.18 11.96
N ASP A 234 -11.79 -17.15 12.17
CA ASP A 234 -10.71 -17.16 13.17
C ASP A 234 -11.03 -16.24 14.36
N ALA A 235 -12.33 -16.06 14.67
CA ALA A 235 -12.77 -15.20 15.76
C ALA A 235 -12.20 -15.61 17.12
N ASP A 236 -12.10 -16.92 17.39
CA ASP A 236 -11.56 -17.45 18.66
C ASP A 236 -10.11 -17.02 18.89
N ASN A 237 -9.34 -16.80 17.85
CA ASN A 237 -7.95 -16.35 17.91
C ASN A 237 -7.80 -14.83 17.84
N THR A 238 -8.83 -14.08 17.48
CA THR A 238 -8.83 -12.61 17.45
C THR A 238 -8.97 -12.05 18.87
N VAL A 239 -7.92 -11.38 19.38
CA VAL A 239 -7.86 -10.92 20.77
C VAL A 239 -8.40 -9.52 20.94
N ILE A 240 -8.04 -8.56 20.08
CA ILE A 240 -8.57 -7.20 20.12
C ILE A 240 -10.07 -7.22 19.83
N THR A 241 -10.86 -6.64 20.73
CA THR A 241 -12.33 -6.63 20.61
C THR A 241 -12.89 -5.37 19.94
N HIS A 242 -12.09 -4.29 19.92
CA HIS A 242 -12.51 -3.01 19.35
C HIS A 242 -11.33 -2.25 18.79
N LEU A 243 -11.47 -1.76 17.56
CA LEU A 243 -10.51 -0.92 16.86
C LEU A 243 -11.08 0.50 16.70
N THR A 244 -10.27 1.51 16.97
CA THR A 244 -10.62 2.90 16.69
C THR A 244 -9.52 3.55 15.86
N ALA A 245 -9.86 4.02 14.68
CA ALA A 245 -9.01 4.88 13.85
C ALA A 245 -9.42 6.34 14.05
N LEU A 246 -8.49 7.20 14.44
CA LEU A 246 -8.74 8.63 14.62
C LEU A 246 -8.03 9.44 13.54
N THR A 247 -8.79 10.21 12.76
CA THR A 247 -8.23 11.12 11.75
C THR A 247 -7.76 12.40 12.41
N ILE A 248 -6.46 12.68 12.34
CA ILE A 248 -5.83 13.87 12.93
C ILE A 248 -4.80 14.41 11.92
N ASN A 249 -5.14 15.47 11.19
CA ASN A 249 -4.32 16.00 10.11
C ASN A 249 -3.01 16.67 10.57
N ASP A 250 -2.85 16.94 11.87
CA ASP A 250 -1.62 17.46 12.47
C ASP A 250 -0.90 16.35 13.23
N VAL A 251 0.22 15.87 12.69
CA VAL A 251 1.02 14.80 13.30
C VAL A 251 1.58 15.18 14.69
N ASN A 252 1.82 16.48 14.96
CA ASN A 252 2.25 16.93 16.30
C ASN A 252 1.09 16.84 17.31
N GLN A 253 -0.15 17.13 16.86
CA GLN A 253 -1.34 16.91 17.68
C GLN A 253 -1.54 15.41 17.94
N GLY A 254 -1.34 14.57 16.91
CA GLY A 254 -1.36 13.11 17.04
C GLY A 254 -0.37 12.63 18.11
N LEU A 255 0.90 13.08 18.04
CA LEU A 255 1.91 12.75 19.04
C LEU A 255 1.52 13.23 20.44
N THR A 256 0.94 14.42 20.57
CA THR A 256 0.47 14.95 21.86
C THR A 256 -0.60 14.05 22.47
N ARG A 257 -1.55 13.59 21.66
CA ARG A 257 -2.62 12.67 22.10
C ARG A 257 -2.08 11.28 22.46
N TYR A 258 -1.07 10.78 21.72
CA TYR A 258 -0.38 9.55 22.07
C TYR A 258 0.29 9.66 23.46
N LEU A 259 1.03 10.74 23.70
CA LEU A 259 1.68 10.98 25.00
C LEU A 259 0.68 11.19 26.14
N ALA A 260 -0.54 11.59 25.85
CA ALA A 260 -1.66 11.66 26.81
C ALA A 260 -2.36 10.29 27.03
N GLY A 261 -1.97 9.23 26.29
CA GLY A 261 -2.55 7.90 26.37
C GLY A 261 -3.88 7.73 25.62
N GLU A 262 -4.19 8.62 24.67
CA GLU A 262 -5.40 8.56 23.86
C GLU A 262 -5.23 7.73 22.57
N LEU A 263 -4.00 7.44 22.17
CA LEU A 263 -3.62 6.65 21.00
C LEU A 263 -2.63 5.55 21.43
N ASP A 264 -2.73 4.40 20.82
CA ASP A 264 -1.78 3.29 20.97
C ASP A 264 -0.69 3.30 19.90
N ARG A 265 -0.96 3.93 18.75
CA ARG A 265 0.00 4.11 17.66
C ARG A 265 -0.21 5.45 16.98
N VAL A 266 0.92 6.13 16.69
CA VAL A 266 0.96 7.39 15.92
C VAL A 266 2.29 7.48 15.19
N ASP A 267 2.32 8.14 14.04
CA ASP A 267 3.59 8.44 13.37
C ASP A 267 4.33 9.57 14.09
N ILE A 268 5.66 9.52 14.04
CA ILE A 268 6.54 10.52 14.67
C ILE A 268 6.74 11.68 13.69
N PRO A 269 6.48 12.94 14.13
CA PRO A 269 6.75 14.11 13.30
C PRO A 269 8.21 14.19 12.86
N ALA A 270 8.45 14.68 11.64
CA ALA A 270 9.79 14.86 11.08
C ALA A 270 10.71 15.64 12.01
N GLY A 271 11.92 15.10 12.25
CA GLY A 271 12.96 15.66 13.12
C GLY A 271 12.82 15.29 14.59
N GLN A 272 11.78 14.56 15.01
CA GLN A 272 11.57 14.25 16.44
C GLN A 272 12.00 12.83 16.85
N TYR A 273 12.26 11.95 15.90
CA TYR A 273 12.61 10.55 16.19
C TYR A 273 13.84 10.41 17.11
N PRO A 274 14.98 11.10 16.90
CA PRO A 274 16.15 10.92 17.77
C PRO A 274 15.84 11.23 19.24
N ARG A 275 15.14 12.32 19.51
CA ARG A 275 14.72 12.72 20.85
C ARG A 275 13.76 11.71 21.49
N LEU A 276 12.74 11.28 20.70
CA LEU A 276 11.73 10.33 21.20
C LEU A 276 12.33 8.95 21.41
N LYS A 277 13.28 8.52 20.56
CA LYS A 277 14.00 7.26 20.74
C LYS A 277 14.85 7.24 22.01
N GLU A 278 15.46 8.36 22.37
CA GLU A 278 16.18 8.51 23.65
C GLU A 278 15.22 8.46 24.85
N GLN A 279 14.07 9.15 24.77
CA GLN A 279 13.10 9.24 25.87
C GLN A 279 12.23 7.99 26.03
N TYR A 280 11.90 7.32 24.92
CA TYR A 280 10.98 6.18 24.87
C TYR A 280 11.58 5.04 24.00
N PRO A 281 12.72 4.43 24.41
CA PRO A 281 13.48 3.48 23.60
C PRO A 281 12.67 2.27 23.15
N ASP A 282 11.69 1.82 23.95
CA ASP A 282 10.87 0.66 23.70
C ASP A 282 9.57 0.97 22.92
N GLN A 283 9.29 2.25 22.67
CA GLN A 283 8.06 2.69 22.00
C GLN A 283 8.33 3.39 20.67
N ALA A 284 9.43 4.14 20.55
CA ALA A 284 9.82 4.79 19.31
C ALA A 284 10.51 3.78 18.39
N THR A 285 9.90 3.54 17.22
CA THR A 285 10.36 2.58 16.21
C THR A 285 10.66 3.27 14.89
N SER A 286 11.58 2.70 14.12
CA SER A 286 11.85 3.05 12.74
C SER A 286 12.14 1.76 11.98
N LEU A 287 11.29 1.42 11.04
CA LEU A 287 11.33 0.16 10.28
C LEU A 287 11.31 0.49 8.79
N PRO A 288 11.92 -0.32 7.91
CA PRO A 288 11.75 -0.18 6.47
C PRO A 288 10.26 -0.18 6.10
N PHE A 289 9.89 0.69 5.15
CA PHE A 289 8.53 0.76 4.66
C PHE A 289 8.57 0.92 3.14
N SER A 290 8.02 -0.05 2.41
CA SER A 290 8.07 -0.15 0.95
C SER A 290 7.29 0.98 0.27
N CYS A 291 7.75 2.21 0.47
CA CYS A 291 7.23 3.41 -0.17
C CYS A 291 8.38 4.31 -0.64
N THR A 292 8.16 5.04 -1.75
CA THR A 292 9.10 6.04 -2.27
C THR A 292 8.41 7.39 -2.43
N TYR A 293 8.98 8.41 -1.82
CA TYR A 293 8.52 9.80 -1.93
C TYR A 293 9.15 10.48 -3.14
N THR A 294 8.35 11.15 -3.93
CA THR A 294 8.78 11.80 -5.16
C THR A 294 8.00 13.08 -5.44
N TYR A 295 8.50 13.87 -6.37
CA TYR A 295 7.69 14.80 -7.13
C TYR A 295 7.49 14.24 -8.54
N LEU A 296 6.24 13.94 -8.91
CA LEU A 296 5.87 13.59 -10.28
C LEU A 296 5.95 14.84 -11.16
N ILE A 297 6.40 14.65 -12.39
CA ILE A 297 6.51 15.69 -13.40
C ILE A 297 5.37 15.53 -14.40
N ASN A 298 4.64 16.59 -14.68
CA ASN A 298 3.56 16.55 -15.66
C ASN A 298 4.11 16.63 -17.09
N LEU A 299 4.10 15.49 -17.77
CA LEU A 299 4.52 15.36 -19.18
C LEU A 299 3.33 15.37 -20.16
N SER A 300 2.10 15.48 -19.66
CA SER A 300 0.90 15.58 -20.48
C SER A 300 0.88 16.90 -21.29
N GLU A 301 -0.07 17.04 -22.21
CA GLU A 301 -0.26 18.29 -22.95
C GLU A 301 -0.59 19.49 -22.05
N LYS A 302 -1.11 19.25 -20.85
CA LYS A 302 -1.40 20.30 -19.85
C LYS A 302 -0.17 20.76 -19.08
N GLY A 303 0.90 19.96 -19.07
CA GLY A 303 2.15 20.29 -18.36
C GLY A 303 2.94 21.40 -19.06
N PRO A 304 3.79 22.14 -18.29
CA PRO A 304 4.63 23.19 -18.84
C PRO A 304 5.56 22.68 -19.94
N GLU A 305 5.70 23.45 -21.03
CA GLU A 305 6.58 23.10 -22.14
C GLU A 305 8.03 22.89 -21.70
N ALA A 306 8.50 23.68 -20.72
CA ALA A 306 9.85 23.54 -20.15
C ALA A 306 10.11 22.12 -19.59
N LEU A 307 9.09 21.47 -19.03
CA LEU A 307 9.23 20.11 -18.45
C LEU A 307 9.27 19.00 -19.51
N LYS A 308 8.98 19.30 -20.78
CA LYS A 308 9.17 18.35 -21.90
C LYS A 308 10.66 18.15 -22.19
N ASP A 309 11.50 19.14 -21.86
CA ASP A 309 12.97 19.03 -22.02
C ASP A 309 13.56 18.21 -20.87
N VAL A 310 14.16 17.07 -21.20
CA VAL A 310 14.79 16.17 -20.23
C VAL A 310 15.92 16.85 -19.43
N ARG A 311 16.61 17.85 -20.03
CA ARG A 311 17.67 18.59 -19.34
C ARG A 311 17.11 19.38 -18.15
N VAL A 312 15.91 19.96 -18.30
CA VAL A 312 15.20 20.66 -17.22
C VAL A 312 14.83 19.69 -16.11
N ARG A 313 14.26 18.51 -16.45
CA ARG A 313 13.88 17.50 -15.48
C ARG A 313 15.08 16.97 -14.67
N LYS A 314 16.16 16.66 -15.38
CA LYS A 314 17.43 16.23 -14.73
C LYS A 314 18.00 17.34 -13.82
N ALA A 315 17.97 18.59 -14.26
CA ALA A 315 18.47 19.70 -13.45
C ALA A 315 17.67 19.85 -12.14
N LEU A 316 16.34 19.72 -12.18
CA LEU A 316 15.49 19.74 -10.99
C LEU A 316 15.82 18.58 -10.04
N SER A 317 16.01 17.38 -10.57
CA SER A 317 16.39 16.22 -9.76
C SER A 317 17.79 16.36 -9.13
N TYR A 318 18.77 16.84 -9.89
CA TYR A 318 20.15 16.99 -9.38
C TYR A 318 20.26 18.08 -8.32
N ALA A 319 19.46 19.15 -8.42
CA ALA A 319 19.42 20.20 -7.42
C ALA A 319 18.79 19.78 -6.08
N MET A 320 17.98 18.74 -6.07
CA MET A 320 17.35 18.23 -4.84
C MET A 320 18.42 17.68 -3.89
N ASN A 321 18.62 18.34 -2.74
CA ASN A 321 19.56 17.89 -1.72
C ASN A 321 18.90 16.86 -0.79
N ARG A 322 19.00 15.60 -1.17
CA ARG A 322 18.37 14.47 -0.50
C ARG A 322 18.91 14.23 0.90
N ASP A 323 20.22 14.46 1.10
CA ASP A 323 20.85 14.30 2.42
C ASP A 323 20.29 15.30 3.44
N VAL A 324 20.06 16.56 3.02
CA VAL A 324 19.39 17.54 3.88
C VAL A 324 17.96 17.12 4.21
N VAL A 325 17.23 16.52 3.26
CA VAL A 325 15.87 16.04 3.51
C VAL A 325 15.88 14.92 4.55
N VAL A 326 16.72 13.90 4.38
CA VAL A 326 16.68 12.71 5.27
C VAL A 326 17.38 12.96 6.61
N ASP A 327 18.52 13.65 6.64
CA ASP A 327 19.37 13.78 7.82
C ASP A 327 19.05 15.01 8.67
N ASN A 328 18.50 16.08 8.07
CA ASN A 328 18.24 17.33 8.78
C ASN A 328 16.74 17.62 8.97
N ILE A 329 15.88 17.18 8.04
CA ILE A 329 14.42 17.44 8.12
C ILE A 329 13.71 16.23 8.73
N LEU A 330 13.87 15.03 8.16
CA LEU A 330 13.11 13.83 8.55
C LEU A 330 13.70 13.14 9.79
N GLN A 331 14.99 12.82 9.77
CA GLN A 331 15.75 12.21 10.87
C GLN A 331 15.13 10.91 11.43
N GLY A 332 14.40 10.17 10.60
CA GLY A 332 13.65 8.98 11.02
C GLY A 332 14.20 7.66 10.46
N GLY A 333 15.37 7.66 9.81
CA GLY A 333 15.95 6.45 9.19
C GLY A 333 15.54 6.25 7.72
N GLN A 334 14.83 7.21 7.13
CA GLN A 334 14.59 7.26 5.69
C GLN A 334 15.93 7.29 4.94
N LYS A 335 15.94 6.79 3.70
CA LYS A 335 17.14 6.80 2.85
C LYS A 335 16.97 7.76 1.67
N PRO A 336 18.04 8.46 1.23
CA PRO A 336 18.01 9.23 -0.02
C PRO A 336 17.61 8.33 -1.20
N ALA A 337 16.67 8.78 -2.04
CA ALA A 337 16.24 8.06 -3.23
C ALA A 337 16.82 8.67 -4.50
N TYR A 338 17.42 7.85 -5.33
CA TYR A 338 17.95 8.20 -6.66
C TYR A 338 17.27 7.40 -7.77
N ASN A 339 16.49 6.39 -7.38
CA ASN A 339 15.67 5.52 -8.22
C ASN A 339 14.24 5.45 -7.68
N TRP A 340 13.34 4.81 -8.43
CA TRP A 340 11.92 4.70 -8.07
C TRP A 340 11.62 3.54 -7.14
N THR A 341 12.09 2.32 -7.48
CA THR A 341 11.83 1.10 -6.70
C THR A 341 12.50 1.18 -5.33
N HIS A 342 11.77 0.79 -4.29
CA HIS A 342 12.28 0.84 -2.91
C HIS A 342 13.39 -0.19 -2.68
N TRP A 343 14.44 0.19 -1.95
CA TRP A 343 15.65 -0.64 -1.71
C TRP A 343 15.38 -1.97 -0.99
N ALA A 344 14.30 -2.07 -0.21
CA ALA A 344 13.96 -3.27 0.56
C ALA A 344 12.97 -4.18 -0.16
N THR A 345 12.61 -3.89 -1.41
CA THR A 345 11.75 -4.75 -2.23
C THR A 345 12.42 -6.11 -2.46
N ALA A 346 11.67 -7.19 -2.27
CA ALA A 346 12.21 -8.55 -2.39
C ALA A 346 12.78 -8.81 -3.79
N GLY A 347 13.98 -9.41 -3.83
CA GLY A 347 14.66 -9.77 -5.08
C GLY A 347 15.13 -8.59 -5.94
N PHE A 348 14.93 -7.33 -5.52
CA PHE A 348 15.35 -6.17 -6.28
C PHE A 348 16.80 -5.78 -5.99
N GLU A 349 17.60 -5.65 -7.03
CA GLU A 349 18.96 -5.12 -6.98
C GLU A 349 18.95 -3.66 -7.45
N MET A 350 19.41 -2.75 -6.57
CA MET A 350 19.48 -1.32 -6.88
C MET A 350 20.43 -1.08 -8.06
N PRO A 351 20.00 -0.36 -9.10
CA PRO A 351 20.89 0.00 -10.20
C PRO A 351 22.01 0.94 -9.72
N ASP A 352 23.16 0.87 -10.38
CA ASP A 352 24.25 1.84 -10.17
C ASP A 352 23.92 3.15 -10.91
N ILE A 353 23.66 4.21 -10.16
CA ILE A 353 23.21 5.49 -10.69
C ILE A 353 24.30 6.54 -10.48
N ASP A 354 24.93 6.98 -11.57
CA ASP A 354 26.10 7.86 -11.58
C ASP A 354 25.94 9.08 -10.65
N TYR A 355 24.86 9.84 -10.79
CA TYR A 355 24.68 11.08 -10.03
C TYR A 355 24.41 10.85 -8.53
N ALA A 356 24.08 9.62 -8.11
CA ALA A 356 24.00 9.26 -6.71
C ALA A 356 25.35 9.35 -6.00
N HIS A 357 26.43 9.08 -6.73
CA HIS A 357 27.80 9.12 -6.21
C HIS A 357 28.44 10.52 -6.23
N TRP A 358 27.81 11.49 -6.91
CA TRP A 358 28.33 12.84 -6.94
C TRP A 358 28.08 13.59 -5.63
N SER A 359 28.98 14.49 -5.27
CA SER A 359 28.71 15.45 -4.20
C SER A 359 27.54 16.37 -4.58
N GLN A 360 26.86 16.93 -3.60
CA GLN A 360 25.77 17.90 -3.89
C GLN A 360 26.25 19.12 -4.67
N LYS A 361 27.53 19.48 -4.51
CA LYS A 361 28.12 20.56 -5.29
C LYS A 361 28.21 20.19 -6.78
N GLU A 362 28.70 19.00 -7.11
CA GLU A 362 28.77 18.51 -8.49
C GLU A 362 27.38 18.40 -9.13
N ARG A 363 26.41 17.83 -8.38
CA ARG A 363 25.00 17.80 -8.80
C ARG A 363 24.47 19.21 -9.12
N MET A 364 24.71 20.19 -8.23
CA MET A 364 24.25 21.57 -8.42
C MET A 364 24.93 22.27 -9.60
N ASP A 365 26.23 22.04 -9.80
CA ASP A 365 26.98 22.62 -10.93
C ASP A 365 26.45 22.05 -12.26
N LYS A 366 26.19 20.74 -12.32
CA LYS A 366 25.60 20.11 -13.50
C LYS A 366 24.13 20.54 -13.74
N ALA A 367 23.36 20.73 -12.69
CA ALA A 367 22.00 21.27 -12.80
C ALA A 367 21.98 22.67 -13.44
N LYS A 368 22.92 23.55 -13.05
CA LYS A 368 23.06 24.90 -13.66
C LYS A 368 23.43 24.82 -15.14
N GLU A 369 24.37 23.93 -15.49
CA GLU A 369 24.77 23.69 -16.88
C GLU A 369 23.57 23.27 -17.74
N LEU A 370 22.82 22.24 -17.30
CA LEU A 370 21.67 21.71 -18.02
C LEU A 370 20.55 22.74 -18.21
N LEU A 371 20.25 23.53 -17.16
CA LEU A 371 19.23 24.59 -17.27
C LEU A 371 19.68 25.71 -18.23
N ALA A 372 20.95 26.10 -18.18
CA ALA A 372 21.50 27.10 -19.09
C ALA A 372 21.44 26.63 -20.56
N GLU A 373 21.77 25.36 -20.84
CA GLU A 373 21.62 24.74 -22.17
C GLU A 373 20.16 24.69 -22.63
N ALA A 374 19.21 24.58 -21.71
CA ALA A 374 17.77 24.64 -21.98
C ALA A 374 17.22 26.06 -22.08
N GLY A 375 18.08 27.09 -21.88
CA GLY A 375 17.72 28.51 -21.99
C GLY A 375 17.18 29.13 -20.71
N TYR A 376 17.29 28.46 -19.57
CA TYR A 376 16.83 28.96 -18.27
C TYR A 376 17.99 29.27 -17.33
N GLY A 377 17.73 30.15 -16.36
CA GLY A 377 18.72 30.54 -15.36
C GLY A 377 18.31 31.81 -14.63
N PRO A 378 19.19 32.41 -13.81
CA PRO A 378 18.85 33.63 -13.05
C PRO A 378 18.38 34.83 -13.88
N ASP A 379 18.86 34.94 -15.13
CA ASP A 379 18.48 36.05 -16.05
C ASP A 379 17.21 35.71 -16.86
N ASN A 380 16.83 34.45 -16.95
CA ASN A 380 15.59 33.94 -17.56
C ASN A 380 14.99 32.86 -16.66
N PRO A 381 14.35 33.24 -15.55
CA PRO A 381 13.91 32.27 -14.55
C PRO A 381 12.79 31.36 -15.06
N LEU A 382 12.83 30.11 -14.59
CA LEU A 382 11.79 29.12 -14.82
C LEU A 382 10.72 29.22 -13.73
N GLU A 383 9.48 29.46 -14.11
CA GLU A 383 8.33 29.50 -13.20
C GLU A 383 7.66 28.12 -13.14
N LEU A 384 7.55 27.55 -11.94
CA LEU A 384 6.88 26.26 -11.69
C LEU A 384 6.03 26.31 -10.42
N THR A 385 5.02 25.47 -10.38
CA THR A 385 4.18 25.22 -9.20
C THR A 385 4.39 23.82 -8.68
N LEU A 386 4.57 23.67 -7.37
CA LEU A 386 4.55 22.39 -6.67
C LEU A 386 3.22 22.23 -5.93
N ASN A 387 2.38 21.30 -6.38
CA ASN A 387 1.19 20.89 -5.66
C ASN A 387 1.54 19.86 -4.59
N TYR A 388 1.02 20.02 -3.36
CA TYR A 388 1.20 19.04 -2.28
C TYR A 388 0.01 19.05 -1.32
N ASN A 389 -0.30 17.89 -0.75
CA ASN A 389 -1.35 17.76 0.25
C ASN A 389 -0.91 18.28 1.63
N SER A 390 -1.90 18.69 2.42
CA SER A 390 -1.69 19.32 3.73
C SER A 390 -1.03 18.36 4.71
N SER A 391 0.23 18.61 5.00
CA SER A 391 1.04 17.97 6.03
C SER A 391 2.21 18.89 6.38
N GLU A 392 2.52 19.05 7.65
CA GLU A 392 3.67 19.87 8.07
C GLU A 392 4.99 19.29 7.56
N ASP A 393 5.10 17.97 7.42
CA ASP A 393 6.32 17.35 6.91
C ASP A 393 6.46 17.55 5.39
N HIS A 394 5.37 17.44 4.61
CA HIS A 394 5.39 17.78 3.20
C HIS A 394 5.73 19.26 2.97
N LYS A 395 5.20 20.14 3.81
CA LYS A 395 5.49 21.59 3.76
C LYS A 395 6.97 21.89 4.02
N LYS A 396 7.60 21.24 5.01
CA LYS A 396 9.04 21.39 5.28
C LYS A 396 9.88 20.98 4.08
N ILE A 397 9.54 19.84 3.43
CA ILE A 397 10.25 19.36 2.24
C ILE A 397 10.03 20.29 1.05
N ALA A 398 8.80 20.78 0.83
CA ALA A 398 8.47 21.72 -0.24
C ALA A 398 9.24 23.05 -0.08
N ILE A 399 9.32 23.60 1.14
CA ILE A 399 10.12 24.80 1.44
C ILE A 399 11.60 24.54 1.17
N ALA A 400 12.13 23.38 1.53
CA ALA A 400 13.52 23.01 1.25
C ALA A 400 13.76 22.93 -0.27
N ALA A 401 12.88 22.29 -1.04
CA ALA A 401 12.95 22.23 -2.49
C ALA A 401 12.98 23.63 -3.12
N GLN A 402 12.11 24.55 -2.67
CA GLN A 402 12.11 25.94 -3.11
C GLN A 402 13.48 26.60 -2.88
N GLN A 403 14.12 26.36 -1.73
CA GLN A 403 15.46 26.90 -1.44
C GLN A 403 16.55 26.24 -2.29
N PHE A 404 16.45 24.95 -2.60
CA PHE A 404 17.41 24.25 -3.46
C PHE A 404 17.32 24.73 -4.91
N TYR A 405 16.14 25.07 -5.40
CA TYR A 405 15.90 25.50 -6.78
C TYR A 405 16.22 26.97 -7.03
N ARG A 406 16.14 27.81 -5.99
CA ARG A 406 16.37 29.25 -6.11
C ARG A 406 17.73 29.63 -6.74
N PRO A 407 18.89 28.98 -6.39
CA PRO A 407 20.19 29.28 -7.00
C PRO A 407 20.29 28.91 -8.49
N LEU A 408 19.34 28.15 -9.02
CA LEU A 408 19.24 27.78 -10.43
C LEU A 408 18.46 28.82 -11.26
N GLY A 409 17.80 29.80 -10.63
CA GLY A 409 16.83 30.66 -11.29
C GLY A 409 15.48 29.97 -11.51
N VAL A 410 15.10 29.01 -10.65
CA VAL A 410 13.77 28.41 -10.67
C VAL A 410 12.95 29.02 -9.54
N ASN A 411 11.84 29.65 -9.92
CA ASN A 411 10.86 30.24 -9.01
C ASN A 411 9.74 29.20 -8.76
N LEU A 412 9.84 28.47 -7.63
CA LEU A 412 8.87 27.45 -7.28
C LEU A 412 7.75 28.05 -6.41
N THR A 413 6.54 28.09 -6.92
CA THR A 413 5.33 28.42 -6.14
C THR A 413 4.85 27.18 -5.41
N LEU A 414 4.54 27.32 -4.12
CA LEU A 414 4.06 26.23 -3.29
C LEU A 414 2.54 26.30 -3.16
N ASN A 415 1.85 25.26 -3.60
CA ASN A 415 0.39 25.17 -3.61
C ASN A 415 -0.07 24.01 -2.70
N ASN A 416 -0.48 24.37 -1.48
CA ASN A 416 -0.99 23.42 -0.49
C ASN A 416 -2.50 23.23 -0.63
N MET A 417 -2.97 21.99 -0.52
CA MET A 417 -4.40 21.66 -0.60
C MET A 417 -4.74 20.42 0.24
N GLU A 418 -6.01 20.22 0.48
CA GLU A 418 -6.56 19.04 1.13
C GLU A 418 -6.31 17.78 0.27
N TRP A 419 -6.22 16.58 0.89
CA TRP A 419 -5.83 15.34 0.24
C TRP A 419 -6.68 14.99 -0.99
N LYS A 420 -8.01 15.01 -0.86
CA LYS A 420 -8.90 14.68 -1.97
C LYS A 420 -8.74 15.66 -3.16
N VAL A 421 -8.60 16.95 -2.87
CA VAL A 421 -8.38 17.96 -3.91
C VAL A 421 -7.04 17.74 -4.60
N HIS A 422 -6.01 17.33 -3.84
CA HIS A 422 -4.70 17.02 -4.38
C HIS A 422 -4.77 15.81 -5.32
N THR A 423 -5.37 14.71 -4.89
CA THR A 423 -5.51 13.50 -5.72
C THR A 423 -6.33 13.77 -6.99
N ASP A 424 -7.45 14.48 -6.88
CA ASP A 424 -8.28 14.86 -8.03
C ASP A 424 -7.49 15.73 -9.06
N ARG A 425 -6.62 16.64 -8.59
CA ARG A 425 -5.76 17.43 -9.49
C ARG A 425 -4.68 16.58 -10.16
N MET A 426 -4.05 15.69 -9.41
CA MET A 426 -3.07 14.75 -9.96
C MET A 426 -3.70 13.90 -11.07
N GLN A 427 -4.86 13.32 -10.81
CA GLN A 427 -5.60 12.49 -11.76
C GLN A 427 -6.01 13.24 -13.02
N ASN A 428 -6.33 14.54 -12.90
CA ASN A 428 -6.71 15.39 -14.03
C ASN A 428 -5.53 16.10 -14.70
N GLN A 429 -4.27 15.80 -14.33
CA GLN A 429 -3.03 16.45 -14.81
C GLN A 429 -3.05 17.98 -14.62
N ASP A 430 -3.66 18.46 -13.52
CA ASP A 430 -3.71 19.89 -13.17
C ASP A 430 -2.57 20.26 -12.19
N PHE A 431 -1.34 20.09 -12.62
CA PHE A 431 -0.12 20.36 -11.86
C PHE A 431 1.08 20.58 -12.80
N ASP A 432 2.16 21.20 -12.32
CA ASP A 432 3.47 21.21 -12.97
C ASP A 432 4.36 20.13 -12.33
N LEU A 433 4.60 20.26 -11.02
CA LEU A 433 5.18 19.25 -10.15
C LEU A 433 4.14 18.86 -9.08
N GLY A 434 3.95 17.57 -8.86
CA GLY A 434 3.02 17.08 -7.86
C GLY A 434 3.74 16.21 -6.82
N ARG A 435 3.55 16.53 -5.52
CA ARG A 435 3.99 15.60 -4.48
C ARG A 435 3.29 14.27 -4.66
N TYR A 436 4.06 13.21 -4.67
CA TYR A 436 3.54 11.86 -4.76
C TYR A 436 4.32 10.90 -3.85
N ALA A 437 3.72 9.80 -3.53
CA ALA A 437 4.40 8.65 -2.98
C ALA A 437 3.71 7.39 -3.53
N TRP A 438 4.49 6.39 -3.82
CA TRP A 438 3.99 5.06 -4.12
C TRP A 438 4.44 4.10 -3.03
N CYS A 439 3.50 3.36 -2.51
CA CYS A 439 3.76 2.23 -1.65
C CYS A 439 3.47 0.97 -2.45
N GLY A 440 4.34 -0.03 -2.37
CA GLY A 440 4.14 -1.27 -3.11
C GLY A 440 2.82 -1.94 -2.74
N ASP A 441 2.12 -2.49 -3.73
CA ASP A 441 0.89 -3.26 -3.52
C ASP A 441 1.20 -4.72 -3.15
N TYR A 442 2.41 -5.16 -3.48
CA TYR A 442 3.00 -6.46 -3.15
C TYR A 442 4.53 -6.35 -3.14
N ASN A 443 5.22 -7.28 -2.48
CA ASN A 443 6.66 -7.19 -2.26
C ASN A 443 7.46 -7.74 -3.45
N GLU A 444 7.38 -7.05 -4.60
CA GLU A 444 8.13 -7.35 -5.84
C GLU A 444 8.30 -6.05 -6.66
N ALA A 445 9.38 -5.94 -7.47
CA ALA A 445 9.76 -4.68 -8.12
C ALA A 445 8.75 -4.16 -9.15
N SER A 446 8.01 -5.04 -9.80
CA SER A 446 7.02 -4.64 -10.80
C SER A 446 5.91 -3.74 -10.22
N THR A 447 5.61 -3.83 -8.92
CA THR A 447 4.64 -2.92 -8.27
C THR A 447 5.03 -1.45 -8.42
N TYR A 448 6.33 -1.15 -8.48
CA TYR A 448 6.85 0.19 -8.73
C TYR A 448 6.96 0.48 -10.22
N LEU A 449 7.53 -0.45 -10.98
CA LEU A 449 7.89 -0.21 -12.37
C LEU A 449 6.67 -0.21 -13.28
N ASP A 450 5.66 -1.03 -13.04
CA ASP A 450 4.41 -1.00 -13.80
C ASP A 450 3.63 0.32 -13.65
N PHE A 451 3.90 1.11 -12.58
CA PHE A 451 3.33 2.44 -12.41
C PHE A 451 3.54 3.36 -13.62
N PHE A 452 4.70 3.28 -14.28
CA PHE A 452 5.06 4.13 -15.40
C PHE A 452 4.76 3.53 -16.78
N THR A 453 4.13 2.36 -16.86
CA THR A 453 3.69 1.81 -18.15
C THR A 453 2.58 2.68 -18.75
N SER A 454 2.47 2.67 -20.07
CA SER A 454 1.48 3.49 -20.78
C SER A 454 0.03 3.11 -20.47
N TYR A 455 -0.20 1.87 -20.03
CA TYR A 455 -1.51 1.34 -19.66
C TYR A 455 -1.83 1.46 -18.15
N SER A 456 -0.90 1.97 -17.34
CA SER A 456 -1.12 2.14 -15.90
C SER A 456 -2.12 3.27 -15.61
N GLY A 457 -3.15 2.98 -14.84
CA GLY A 457 -4.11 3.99 -14.33
C GLY A 457 -3.49 5.00 -13.36
N HIS A 458 -2.30 4.71 -12.84
CA HIS A 458 -1.55 5.56 -11.93
C HIS A 458 -0.46 6.41 -12.60
N ASN A 459 -0.24 6.28 -13.91
CA ASN A 459 0.72 7.09 -14.66
C ASN A 459 0.23 8.55 -14.85
N GLN A 460 -0.03 9.24 -13.73
CA GLN A 460 -0.62 10.58 -13.71
C GLN A 460 0.29 11.65 -14.32
N GLY A 461 1.60 11.38 -14.38
CA GLY A 461 2.57 12.22 -15.08
C GLY A 461 2.51 12.10 -16.61
N HIS A 462 1.78 11.13 -17.16
CA HIS A 462 1.70 10.82 -18.60
C HIS A 462 3.08 10.60 -19.22
N PHE A 463 3.91 9.81 -18.56
CA PHE A 463 5.13 9.29 -19.15
C PHE A 463 4.80 8.18 -20.12
N TYR A 464 5.19 8.33 -21.39
CA TYR A 464 5.01 7.31 -22.45
C TYR A 464 6.35 7.04 -23.10
N ASN A 465 6.77 5.76 -23.09
CA ASN A 465 8.03 5.32 -23.67
C ASN A 465 7.88 3.86 -24.15
N ASP A 466 7.89 3.66 -25.47
CA ASP A 466 7.69 2.34 -26.06
C ASP A 466 8.76 1.31 -25.66
N GLU A 467 10.02 1.76 -25.43
CA GLU A 467 11.07 0.87 -24.94
C GLU A 467 10.82 0.44 -23.50
N TYR A 468 10.34 1.35 -22.65
CA TYR A 468 9.96 1.05 -21.28
C TYR A 468 8.85 0.00 -21.22
N ASP A 469 7.78 0.22 -21.99
CA ASP A 469 6.65 -0.71 -22.05
C ASP A 469 7.08 -2.10 -22.55
N ALA A 470 7.95 -2.14 -23.56
CA ALA A 470 8.49 -3.40 -24.08
C ALA A 470 9.32 -4.15 -23.02
N VAL A 471 10.17 -3.43 -22.27
CA VAL A 471 10.98 -4.00 -21.19
C VAL A 471 10.08 -4.55 -20.06
N MET A 472 9.06 -3.79 -19.65
CA MET A 472 8.13 -4.23 -18.63
C MET A 472 7.27 -5.41 -19.07
N LYS A 473 6.89 -5.46 -20.35
CA LYS A 473 6.20 -6.63 -20.92
C LYS A 473 7.09 -7.87 -20.93
N GLU A 474 8.36 -7.73 -21.34
CA GLU A 474 9.34 -8.83 -21.36
C GLU A 474 9.61 -9.37 -19.95
N SER A 475 9.64 -8.50 -18.93
CA SER A 475 9.90 -8.90 -17.54
C SER A 475 8.88 -9.91 -16.99
N LYS A 476 7.64 -9.89 -17.48
CA LYS A 476 6.57 -10.80 -17.03
C LYS A 476 6.86 -12.27 -17.38
N THR A 477 7.63 -12.51 -18.45
CA THR A 477 7.92 -13.87 -18.94
C THR A 477 9.37 -14.30 -18.75
N ALA A 478 10.22 -13.42 -18.24
CA ALA A 478 11.64 -13.71 -18.01
C ALA A 478 11.80 -14.68 -16.83
N GLU A 479 12.67 -15.68 -16.99
CA GLU A 479 13.07 -16.58 -15.87
C GLU A 479 13.75 -15.78 -14.75
N ASP A 480 14.55 -14.77 -15.10
CA ASP A 480 15.12 -13.78 -14.17
C ASP A 480 14.75 -12.37 -14.68
N PRO A 481 13.78 -11.69 -14.05
CA PRO A 481 13.36 -10.35 -14.46
C PRO A 481 14.31 -9.23 -14.02
N GLN A 482 15.25 -9.50 -13.09
CA GLN A 482 16.09 -8.48 -12.49
C GLN A 482 16.89 -7.62 -13.50
N PRO A 483 17.51 -8.16 -14.57
CA PRO A 483 18.19 -7.34 -15.57
C PRO A 483 17.25 -6.39 -16.32
N LEU A 484 15.98 -6.81 -16.51
CA LEU A 484 14.95 -5.99 -17.15
C LEU A 484 14.47 -4.88 -16.20
N TYR A 485 14.32 -5.17 -14.91
CA TYR A 485 14.02 -4.14 -13.90
C TYR A 485 15.12 -3.10 -13.79
N THR A 486 16.39 -3.52 -13.81
CA THR A 486 17.55 -2.60 -13.87
C THR A 486 17.50 -1.73 -15.12
N LYS A 487 17.12 -2.30 -16.27
CA LYS A 487 16.96 -1.54 -17.53
C LYS A 487 15.79 -0.56 -17.44
N ALA A 488 14.65 -0.96 -16.88
CA ALA A 488 13.50 -0.07 -16.68
C ALA A 488 13.86 1.13 -15.78
N GLU A 489 14.52 0.89 -14.65
CA GLU A 489 15.03 1.96 -13.78
C GLU A 489 16.04 2.87 -14.52
N SER A 490 16.87 2.33 -15.38
CA SER A 490 17.81 3.13 -16.19
C SER A 490 17.06 4.06 -17.14
N ILE A 491 16.01 3.60 -17.80
CA ILE A 491 15.15 4.44 -18.66
C ILE A 491 14.48 5.55 -17.83
N LEU A 492 13.95 5.23 -16.64
CA LEU A 492 13.38 6.26 -15.74
C LEU A 492 14.43 7.29 -15.32
N ASN A 493 15.67 6.88 -15.06
CA ASN A 493 16.76 7.79 -14.74
C ASN A 493 17.21 8.64 -15.94
N GLU A 494 17.18 8.09 -17.16
CA GLU A 494 17.52 8.82 -18.37
C GLU A 494 16.44 9.83 -18.75
N GLU A 495 15.18 9.47 -18.64
CA GLU A 495 14.03 10.29 -19.00
C GLU A 495 13.54 11.22 -17.88
N MET A 496 13.83 10.87 -16.62
CA MET A 496 13.48 11.61 -15.41
C MET A 496 12.00 12.07 -15.37
N PRO A 497 11.01 11.15 -15.46
CA PRO A 497 9.60 11.52 -15.36
C PRO A 497 9.17 11.89 -13.93
N LEU A 498 10.04 11.65 -12.97
CA LEU A 498 9.85 11.91 -11.55
C LEU A 498 11.16 12.40 -10.93
N ILE A 499 11.06 13.04 -9.78
CA ILE A 499 12.20 13.42 -8.94
C ILE A 499 12.15 12.56 -7.68
N PRO A 500 12.86 11.41 -7.62
CA PRO A 500 12.92 10.60 -6.40
C PRO A 500 13.60 11.42 -5.29
N ILE A 501 13.04 11.40 -4.08
CA ILE A 501 13.56 12.24 -2.98
C ILE A 501 14.05 11.37 -1.83
N TYR A 502 13.18 10.51 -1.29
CA TYR A 502 13.58 9.56 -0.26
C TYR A 502 12.74 8.29 -0.30
N GLN A 503 13.31 7.22 0.23
CA GLN A 503 12.64 5.96 0.49
C GLN A 503 12.23 5.92 1.96
N TYR A 504 10.97 5.52 2.20
CA TYR A 504 10.35 5.63 3.51
C TYR A 504 10.95 4.69 4.55
N ALA A 505 10.87 5.12 5.78
CA ALA A 505 10.83 4.28 6.96
C ALA A 505 9.50 4.55 7.67
N LYS A 506 8.87 3.53 8.23
CA LYS A 506 7.74 3.66 9.13
C LYS A 506 8.26 4.07 10.50
N VAL A 507 8.07 5.33 10.85
CA VAL A 507 8.62 5.95 12.06
C VAL A 507 7.47 6.25 13.00
N SER A 508 7.30 5.43 14.03
CA SER A 508 6.09 5.46 14.87
C SER A 508 6.40 5.38 16.36
N MET A 509 5.52 5.98 17.16
CA MET A 509 5.33 5.64 18.56
C MET A 509 4.30 4.52 18.65
N ILE A 510 4.62 3.46 19.39
CA ILE A 510 3.74 2.32 19.64
C ILE A 510 3.71 2.09 21.15
N ALA A 511 2.51 1.99 21.73
CA ALA A 511 2.35 1.73 23.16
C ALA A 511 3.03 0.41 23.55
N LYS A 512 3.78 0.42 24.66
CA LYS A 512 4.66 -0.69 25.05
C LYS A 512 3.93 -2.02 25.31
N ASP A 513 2.64 -1.95 25.62
CA ASP A 513 1.75 -3.09 25.88
C ASP A 513 1.06 -3.63 24.61
N ILE A 514 1.13 -2.94 23.48
CA ILE A 514 0.68 -3.43 22.18
C ILE A 514 1.74 -4.34 21.58
N LYS A 515 1.30 -5.51 21.11
CA LYS A 515 2.10 -6.55 20.45
C LYS A 515 1.39 -7.04 19.17
N GLY A 516 2.10 -7.78 18.31
CA GLY A 516 1.56 -8.37 17.10
C GLY A 516 1.64 -7.47 15.85
N LEU A 517 2.09 -6.21 15.99
CA LEU A 517 2.36 -5.38 14.81
C LEU A 517 3.59 -5.89 14.05
N PRO A 518 3.62 -5.79 12.71
CA PRO A 518 4.73 -6.25 11.89
C PRO A 518 6.02 -5.50 12.22
N THR A 519 7.13 -6.22 12.30
CA THR A 519 8.47 -5.68 12.53
C THR A 519 9.46 -6.01 11.43
N GLN A 520 9.16 -6.99 10.58
CA GLN A 520 10.02 -7.44 9.47
C GLN A 520 9.33 -7.29 8.11
N ASN A 521 8.01 -7.26 8.06
CA ASN A 521 7.27 -7.02 6.82
C ASN A 521 7.52 -5.60 6.31
N VAL A 522 8.21 -5.48 5.17
CA VAL A 522 8.53 -4.18 4.56
C VAL A 522 7.30 -3.46 3.99
N MET A 523 6.23 -4.20 3.73
CA MET A 523 4.93 -3.63 3.35
C MET A 523 4.26 -2.93 4.53
N GLN A 524 4.66 -3.26 5.77
CA GLN A 524 4.01 -2.80 7.01
C GLN A 524 2.50 -3.12 7.05
N THR A 525 2.07 -4.13 6.29
CA THR A 525 0.71 -4.66 6.31
C THR A 525 0.42 -5.23 7.69
N TRP A 526 -0.67 -4.82 8.30
CA TRP A 526 -1.09 -5.27 9.63
C TRP A 526 -2.58 -5.59 9.66
N TYR A 527 -2.96 -6.50 10.52
CA TYR A 527 -4.35 -6.90 10.76
C TYR A 527 -4.66 -6.80 12.25
N GLY A 528 -5.82 -6.28 12.60
CA GLY A 528 -6.27 -6.18 14.00
C GLY A 528 -6.35 -7.55 14.69
N LYS A 529 -6.66 -8.61 13.93
CA LYS A 529 -6.70 -10.00 14.43
C LYS A 529 -5.38 -10.50 15.00
N ASP A 530 -4.25 -9.95 14.52
CA ASP A 530 -2.90 -10.38 14.95
C ASP A 530 -2.38 -9.55 16.13
N ILE A 531 -3.07 -8.49 16.49
CA ILE A 531 -2.69 -7.58 17.57
C ILE A 531 -3.29 -8.05 18.91
N TYR A 532 -2.53 -7.84 19.97
CA TYR A 532 -2.99 -8.07 21.35
C TYR A 532 -2.34 -7.10 22.32
N ARG A 533 -2.99 -6.87 23.46
CA ARG A 533 -2.49 -6.03 24.53
C ARG A 533 -2.07 -6.90 25.72
N VAL A 534 -0.85 -6.69 26.22
CA VAL A 534 -0.33 -7.39 27.40
C VAL A 534 -0.59 -6.61 28.68
N ALA A 535 -0.77 -7.32 29.80
CA ALA A 535 -0.87 -6.68 31.12
C ALA A 535 0.44 -5.96 31.46
N GLN A 536 0.32 -4.75 32.02
CA GLN A 536 1.47 -3.94 32.46
C GLN A 536 1.95 -4.34 33.84
#